data_567bb4214fa4bbac82cf2bba672e811d
#
_entry.id   567bb4214fa4bbac82cf2bba672e811d
#
_cell.length_a   1.000
_cell.length_b   1.000
_cell.length_c   1.000
_cell.angle_alpha   90.00
_cell.angle_beta   90.00
_cell.angle_gamma   90.00
#
_symmetry.space_group_name_H-M   'P 1'
#
loop_
_entity.id
_entity.type
_entity.pdbx_description
1 polymer ?
#
loop_
_entity_poly.entity_id
_entity_poly.type
_entity_poly.pdbx_seq_one_letter_code
_entity_poly.pdbx_strand_id
1 'polypeptide(L)' 'MGLFGSYARGSASVGSDLDLLLVDAQAEGPQHERLRHWPLERLPLSCDALVLTPQELDQLLQGSDRMAVELRADLRWLD' A
#
# COMPACT_ATOMS: atom_id res chain seq x y z
N MET A 1 7.08 3.91 -3.47
CA MET A 1 6.29 3.50 -2.30
C MET A 1 5.26 4.56 -1.98
N GLY A 2 4.05 4.14 -1.67
CA GLY A 2 2.97 5.05 -1.33
C GLY A 2 2.43 4.76 0.05
N LEU A 3 1.89 5.79 0.69
CA LEU A 3 1.23 5.71 1.99
C LEU A 3 -0.25 6.00 1.80
N PHE A 4 -1.12 5.19 2.39
CA PHE A 4 -2.56 5.44 2.36
C PHE A 4 -3.17 5.12 3.72
N GLY A 5 -4.49 5.25 3.84
CA GLY A 5 -5.19 4.98 5.08
C GLY A 5 -5.04 6.07 6.13
N SER A 6 -5.17 5.69 7.41
CA SER A 6 -5.25 6.67 8.50
C SER A 6 -3.99 7.53 8.66
N TYR A 7 -2.81 6.98 8.41
CA TYR A 7 -1.58 7.78 8.48
C TYR A 7 -1.53 8.83 7.38
N ALA A 8 -1.97 8.48 6.16
CA ALA A 8 -2.01 9.45 5.06
C ALA A 8 -3.02 10.56 5.30
N ARG A 9 -4.12 10.24 5.97
CA ARG A 9 -5.17 11.22 6.30
C ARG A 9 -4.83 12.09 7.51
N GLY A 10 -3.79 11.72 8.27
CA GLY A 10 -3.48 12.40 9.51
C GLY A 10 -4.39 12.06 10.68
N SER A 11 -5.14 10.96 10.56
CA SER A 11 -6.09 10.52 11.59
C SER A 11 -5.62 9.28 12.36
N ALA A 12 -4.35 8.91 12.20
CA ALA A 12 -3.80 7.76 12.91
C ALA A 12 -3.76 7.99 14.41
N SER A 13 -4.00 6.92 15.16
CA SER A 13 -3.95 6.94 16.61
C SER A 13 -2.98 5.86 17.09
N VAL A 14 -2.75 5.81 18.40
CA VAL A 14 -1.93 4.76 19.01
C VAL A 14 -2.51 3.41 18.65
N GLY A 15 -1.69 2.53 18.09
CA GLY A 15 -2.11 1.21 17.65
C GLY A 15 -2.57 1.13 16.20
N SER A 16 -2.63 2.24 15.47
CA SER A 16 -2.93 2.20 14.03
C SER A 16 -1.77 1.58 13.27
N ASP A 17 -2.10 0.77 12.26
CA ASP A 17 -1.11 0.18 11.37
C ASP A 17 -0.80 1.12 10.21
N LEU A 18 0.43 1.06 9.75
CA LEU A 18 0.87 1.81 8.59
C LEU A 18 0.44 1.07 7.32
N ASP A 19 -0.31 1.72 6.45
CA ASP A 19 -0.77 1.14 5.19
C ASP A 19 0.12 1.60 4.05
N LEU A 20 0.86 0.66 3.47
CA LEU A 20 1.83 0.95 2.42
C LEU A 20 1.41 0.33 1.09
N LEU A 21 1.67 1.06 0.01
CA LEU A 21 1.52 0.56 -1.35
C LEU A 21 2.90 0.52 -2.00
N LEU A 22 3.30 -0.68 -2.41
CA LEU A 22 4.58 -0.91 -3.07
C LEU A 22 4.31 -1.24 -4.53
N VAL A 23 4.97 -0.53 -5.44
CA VAL A 23 4.82 -0.77 -6.87
C VAL A 23 6.08 -1.42 -7.40
N ASP A 24 5.93 -2.63 -7.95
CA ASP A 24 7.04 -3.43 -8.47
C ASP A 24 6.62 -4.04 -9.81
N ALA A 25 7.22 -3.58 -10.90
CA ALA A 25 6.89 -4.06 -12.24
C ALA A 25 7.17 -5.55 -12.44
N GLN A 26 8.00 -6.15 -11.60
CA GLN A 26 8.37 -7.56 -11.69
C GLN A 26 7.64 -8.43 -10.67
N ALA A 27 6.70 -7.87 -9.93
CA ALA A 27 5.97 -8.63 -8.92
C ALA A 27 5.11 -9.72 -9.57
N GLU A 28 5.17 -10.94 -9.01
CA GLU A 28 4.44 -12.09 -9.50
C GLU A 28 3.90 -12.90 -8.33
N GLY A 29 2.81 -13.61 -8.57
CA GLY A 29 2.24 -14.51 -7.57
C GLY A 29 1.42 -13.80 -6.50
N PRO A 30 1.08 -14.53 -5.42
CA PRO A 30 0.27 -13.96 -4.34
C PRO A 30 1.04 -12.96 -3.50
N GLN A 31 0.29 -12.15 -2.74
CA GLN A 31 0.87 -11.06 -1.95
C GLN A 31 1.93 -11.54 -0.95
N HIS A 32 1.71 -12.67 -0.29
CA HIS A 32 2.65 -13.17 0.71
C HIS A 32 4.03 -13.49 0.11
N GLU A 33 4.08 -13.89 -1.15
CA GLU A 33 5.36 -14.12 -1.84
C GLU A 33 6.00 -12.81 -2.26
N ARG A 34 5.21 -11.85 -2.73
CA ARG A 34 5.69 -10.52 -3.12
C ARG A 34 6.32 -9.79 -1.95
N LEU A 35 5.70 -9.90 -0.78
CA LEU A 35 6.16 -9.22 0.44
C LEU A 35 7.49 -9.75 0.96
N ARG A 36 7.87 -10.98 0.58
CA ARG A 36 9.17 -11.54 0.98
C ARG A 36 10.37 -10.74 0.51
N HIS A 37 10.20 -9.99 -0.58
CA HIS A 37 11.29 -9.21 -1.15
C HIS A 37 11.45 -7.83 -0.50
N TRP A 38 10.62 -7.51 0.50
CA TRP A 38 10.63 -6.20 1.14
C TRP A 38 10.91 -6.36 2.63
N PRO A 39 11.88 -5.60 3.19
CA PRO A 39 12.27 -5.74 4.61
C PRO A 39 11.35 -4.98 5.54
N LEU A 40 10.05 -5.29 5.51
CA LEU A 40 9.04 -4.56 6.28
C LEU A 40 9.20 -4.75 7.78
N GLU A 41 9.78 -5.86 8.21
CA GLU A 41 10.04 -6.14 9.62
C GLU A 41 11.04 -5.16 10.27
N ARG A 42 11.77 -4.42 9.44
CA ARG A 42 12.72 -3.41 9.93
C ARG A 42 12.06 -2.08 10.26
N LEU A 43 10.81 -1.92 9.89
CA LEU A 43 10.07 -0.70 10.19
C LEU A 43 9.70 -0.65 11.66
N PRO A 44 9.71 0.55 12.28
CA PRO A 44 9.41 0.68 13.71
C PRO A 44 7.94 0.53 14.05
N LEU A 45 7.07 0.45 13.05
CA LEU A 45 5.63 0.33 13.23
C LEU A 45 5.13 -0.92 12.54
N SER A 46 4.04 -1.48 13.07
CA SER A 46 3.31 -2.51 12.35
C SER A 46 2.80 -1.93 11.03
N CYS A 47 2.95 -2.66 9.94
CA CYS A 47 2.47 -2.18 8.65
C CYS A 47 1.77 -3.28 7.88
N ASP A 48 0.75 -2.88 7.14
CA ASP A 48 0.10 -3.67 6.12
C ASP A 48 0.57 -3.15 4.78
N ALA A 49 1.12 -4.02 3.95
CA ALA A 49 1.63 -3.61 2.65
C ALA A 49 0.96 -4.38 1.53
N LEU A 50 0.74 -3.69 0.42
CA LEU A 50 0.20 -4.25 -0.80
C LEU A 50 1.20 -4.02 -1.90
N VAL A 51 1.63 -5.09 -2.58
CA VAL A 51 2.59 -5.01 -3.68
C VAL A 51 1.84 -5.21 -4.99
N LEU A 52 1.87 -4.20 -5.85
CA LEU A 52 1.19 -4.25 -7.14
C LEU A 52 2.16 -3.91 -8.27
N THR A 53 1.91 -4.48 -9.46
CA THR A 53 2.56 -4.00 -10.67
C THR A 53 1.92 -2.67 -11.08
N PRO A 54 2.60 -1.86 -11.93
CA PRO A 54 1.97 -0.64 -12.43
C PRO A 54 0.64 -0.88 -13.12
N GLN A 55 0.51 -1.99 -13.85
CA GLN A 55 -0.75 -2.34 -14.51
C GLN A 55 -1.86 -2.67 -13.52
N GLU A 56 -1.52 -3.43 -12.47
CA GLU A 56 -2.48 -3.79 -11.44
C GLU A 56 -2.97 -2.54 -10.68
N LEU A 57 -2.06 -1.64 -10.39
CA LEU A 57 -2.41 -0.38 -9.73
C LEU A 57 -3.34 0.45 -10.62
N ASP A 58 -3.03 0.56 -11.89
CA ASP A 58 -3.86 1.32 -12.83
C ASP A 58 -5.28 0.75 -12.90
N GLN A 59 -5.39 -0.57 -13.02
CA GLN A 59 -6.69 -1.25 -13.02
C GLN A 59 -7.45 -1.03 -11.70
N LEU A 60 -6.77 -1.10 -10.59
CA LEU A 60 -7.37 -0.88 -9.29
C LEU A 60 -7.91 0.54 -9.16
N LEU A 61 -7.15 1.53 -9.59
CA LEU A 61 -7.55 2.94 -9.50
C LEU A 61 -8.72 3.29 -10.42
N GLN A 62 -8.93 2.52 -11.48
CA GLN A 62 -10.06 2.71 -12.39
C GLN A 62 -11.34 2.06 -11.85
N GLY A 63 -11.24 1.23 -10.83
CA GLY A 63 -12.38 0.56 -10.23
C GLY A 63 -13.22 1.48 -9.36
N SER A 64 -14.34 0.93 -8.88
CA SER A 64 -15.25 1.65 -7.99
C SER A 64 -15.40 0.99 -6.63
N ASP A 65 -14.54 0.01 -6.31
CA ASP A 65 -14.59 -0.63 -5.00
C ASP A 65 -14.00 0.30 -3.92
N ARG A 66 -14.16 -0.13 -2.68
CA ARG A 66 -13.74 0.68 -1.53
C ARG A 66 -12.24 0.99 -1.55
N MET A 67 -11.42 0.01 -1.91
CA MET A 67 -9.97 0.19 -1.96
C MET A 67 -9.59 1.24 -3.01
N ALA A 68 -10.22 1.21 -4.18
CA ALA A 68 -9.96 2.18 -5.24
C ALA A 68 -10.32 3.59 -4.80
N VAL A 69 -11.47 3.75 -4.15
CA VAL A 69 -11.91 5.05 -3.64
C VAL A 69 -10.93 5.57 -2.59
N GLU A 70 -10.51 4.71 -1.66
CA GLU A 70 -9.58 5.08 -0.60
C GLU A 70 -8.23 5.50 -1.16
N LEU A 71 -7.70 4.76 -2.11
CA LEU A 71 -6.41 5.08 -2.71
C LEU A 71 -6.46 6.40 -3.48
N ARG A 72 -7.51 6.63 -4.26
CA ARG A 72 -7.63 7.90 -4.99
C ARG A 72 -7.70 9.11 -4.07
N ALA A 73 -8.31 8.94 -2.90
CA ALA A 73 -8.49 10.03 -1.95
C ALA A 73 -7.26 10.26 -1.09
N ASP A 74 -6.60 9.19 -0.65
CA ASP A 74 -5.64 9.24 0.44
C ASP A 74 -4.20 8.94 0.05
N LEU A 75 -3.96 8.33 -1.11
CA LEU A 75 -2.62 7.88 -1.49
C LEU A 75 -1.64 9.04 -1.60
N ARG A 76 -0.51 8.91 -0.93
CA ARG A 76 0.59 9.86 -0.99
C ARG A 76 1.87 9.11 -1.31
N TRP A 77 2.56 9.54 -2.35
CA TRP A 77 3.85 8.96 -2.71
C TRP A 77 4.94 9.52 -1.81
N LEU A 78 5.83 8.65 -1.35
CA LEU A 78 6.89 9.01 -0.40
C LEU A 78 8.23 9.31 -1.06
N ASP A 79 8.34 9.10 -2.35
CA ASP A 79 9.58 9.33 -3.10
C ASP A 79 9.35 10.11 -4.39
#